data_c1fc7c41626d9ba538a147e1de36d137
#
_entry.id   c1fc7c41626d9ba538a147e1de36d137
#
_cell.length_a   1.000
_cell.length_b   1.000
_cell.length_c   1.000
_cell.angle_alpha   90.00
_cell.angle_beta   90.00
_cell.angle_gamma   90.00
#
_symmetry.space_group_name_H-M   'P 1'
#
loop_
_entity.id
_entity.type
_entity.pdbx_description
1 polymer ?
#
loop_
_entity_poly.entity_id
_entity_poly.type
_entity_poly.pdbx_seq_one_letter_code
_entity_poly.pdbx_strand_id
1 'polypeptide(L)'
;MELNIQTIPGYKTNQYLLVLNPHEELRNRIMQVKREFYDVYKAPTAIGGKPRVALITFTQFEMMEERIINRLKMVAMGYHPFKVELKDFGSFPSHTIFINITTKEPIRALVKEMKVAQRLMKLNDDFKPHFIDEPHLTIARKLLPWQYEQGWKEYSKKHFSARFIADSMLLLKRREGNRAYQIVQRFEFMNLPVITKQGELFM
;
A
#
# COMPACT_ATOMS: atom_id res chain seq x y z
N MET A 1 22.31 18.73 23.97
CA MET A 1 23.00 17.80 23.07
C MET A 1 21.96 16.75 22.66
N GLU A 2 21.20 17.00 21.60
CA GLU A 2 20.23 16.00 21.08
C GLU A 2 21.04 14.85 20.49
N LEU A 3 20.95 13.69 21.10
CA LEU A 3 21.51 12.46 20.58
C LEU A 3 20.79 12.14 19.26
N ASN A 4 21.50 12.26 18.16
CA ASN A 4 20.99 11.94 16.85
C ASN A 4 20.85 10.40 16.76
N ILE A 5 19.70 9.88 17.19
CA ILE A 5 19.37 8.45 17.29
C ILE A 5 19.59 7.71 15.94
N GLN A 6 19.62 8.44 14.84
CA GLN A 6 19.84 7.90 13.48
C GLN A 6 21.24 7.31 13.25
N THR A 7 22.21 7.58 14.15
CA THR A 7 23.60 7.10 13.98
C THR A 7 23.89 5.77 14.68
N ILE A 8 22.98 5.28 15.52
CA ILE A 8 23.15 4.01 16.25
C ILE A 8 22.75 2.84 15.33
N PRO A 9 23.60 1.81 15.15
CA PRO A 9 23.23 0.61 14.39
C PRO A 9 21.94 -0.02 14.94
N GLY A 10 20.97 -0.34 14.06
CA GLY A 10 19.66 -0.88 14.43
C GLY A 10 18.58 0.17 14.71
N TYR A 11 18.92 1.42 15.02
CA TYR A 11 17.97 2.52 15.23
C TYR A 11 17.70 3.35 13.95
N LYS A 12 18.12 2.84 12.80
CA LYS A 12 17.78 3.47 11.52
C LYS A 12 16.28 3.35 11.26
N THR A 13 15.63 4.47 11.04
CA THR A 13 14.21 4.50 10.66
C THR A 13 14.04 4.30 9.16
N ASN A 14 13.02 3.54 8.80
CA ASN A 14 12.58 3.36 7.44
C ASN A 14 11.08 3.67 7.33
N GLN A 15 10.67 4.17 6.17
CA GLN A 15 9.28 4.21 5.80
C GLN A 15 8.89 2.89 5.16
N TYR A 16 7.85 2.27 5.66
CA TYR A 16 7.30 1.01 5.17
C TYR A 16 5.97 1.23 4.47
N LEU A 17 5.72 0.42 3.46
CA LEU A 17 4.48 0.42 2.69
C LEU A 17 4.10 -1.04 2.40
N LEU A 18 2.95 -1.46 2.88
CA LEU A 18 2.35 -2.75 2.55
C LEU A 18 1.35 -2.57 1.42
N VAL A 19 1.44 -3.41 0.38
CA VAL A 19 0.67 -3.23 -0.85
C VAL A 19 0.16 -4.55 -1.43
N LEU A 20 -0.95 -4.49 -2.18
CA LEU A 20 -1.25 -5.48 -3.23
C LEU A 20 -0.62 -5.00 -4.54
N ASN A 21 -0.04 -5.94 -5.27
CA ASN A 21 0.69 -5.65 -6.50
C ASN A 21 -0.01 -6.30 -7.69
N PRO A 22 -0.62 -5.53 -8.61
CA PRO A 22 -1.18 -6.09 -9.82
C PRO A 22 -0.12 -6.80 -10.66
N HIS A 23 -0.54 -7.76 -11.51
CA HIS A 23 0.36 -8.43 -12.44
C HIS A 23 0.98 -7.44 -13.44
N GLU A 24 2.06 -7.84 -14.08
CA GLU A 24 2.92 -6.94 -14.86
C GLU A 24 2.18 -6.25 -16.00
N GLU A 25 1.41 -6.99 -16.77
CA GLU A 25 0.63 -6.45 -17.88
C GLU A 25 -0.32 -5.32 -17.43
N LEU A 26 -1.05 -5.54 -16.33
CA LEU A 26 -1.93 -4.50 -15.78
C LEU A 26 -1.14 -3.30 -15.25
N ARG A 27 0.01 -3.53 -14.61
CA ARG A 27 0.87 -2.43 -14.18
C ARG A 27 1.34 -1.60 -15.37
N ASN A 28 1.73 -2.23 -16.48
CA ASN A 28 2.18 -1.54 -17.69
C ASN A 28 1.05 -0.70 -18.30
N ARG A 29 -0.16 -1.25 -18.38
CA ARG A 29 -1.35 -0.52 -18.84
C ARG A 29 -1.64 0.71 -17.95
N ILE A 30 -1.56 0.56 -16.63
CA ILE A 30 -1.77 1.68 -15.70
C ILE A 30 -0.62 2.70 -15.81
N MET A 31 0.62 2.23 -16.01
CA MET A 31 1.75 3.16 -16.24
C MET A 31 1.58 3.97 -17.53
N GLN A 32 0.95 3.41 -18.55
CA GLN A 32 0.62 4.17 -19.76
C GLN A 32 -0.36 5.31 -19.43
N VAL A 33 -1.45 5.03 -18.71
CA VAL A 33 -2.41 6.06 -18.26
C VAL A 33 -1.70 7.16 -17.45
N LYS A 34 -0.77 6.76 -16.57
CA LYS A 34 0.02 7.70 -15.75
C LYS A 34 0.96 8.58 -16.60
N ARG A 35 1.55 8.03 -17.64
CA ARG A 35 2.39 8.78 -18.60
C ARG A 35 1.54 9.77 -19.41
N GLU A 36 0.40 9.33 -19.94
CA GLU A 36 -0.55 10.20 -20.65
C GLU A 36 -0.99 11.37 -19.77
N PHE A 37 -1.29 11.12 -18.50
CA PHE A 37 -1.60 12.18 -17.54
C PHE A 37 -0.42 13.15 -17.34
N TYR A 38 0.80 12.63 -17.20
CA TYR A 38 2.00 13.46 -17.07
C TYR A 38 2.26 14.30 -18.31
N ASP A 39 2.11 13.72 -19.49
CA ASP A 39 2.42 14.41 -20.76
C ASP A 39 1.51 15.61 -20.98
N VAL A 40 0.24 15.51 -20.58
CA VAL A 40 -0.74 16.60 -20.70
C VAL A 40 -0.61 17.61 -19.56
N TYR A 41 -0.62 17.15 -18.32
CA TYR A 41 -0.74 18.02 -17.14
C TYR A 41 0.60 18.32 -16.46
N LYS A 42 1.71 17.75 -16.94
CA LYS A 42 3.07 17.94 -16.37
C LYS A 42 3.15 17.70 -14.87
N ALA A 43 2.36 16.74 -14.36
CA ALA A 43 2.31 16.38 -12.93
C ALA A 43 3.38 15.32 -12.60
N PRO A 44 4.51 15.65 -11.96
CA PRO A 44 5.63 14.71 -11.75
C PRO A 44 5.24 13.50 -10.90
N THR A 45 4.24 13.66 -10.05
CA THR A 45 3.74 12.59 -9.19
C THR A 45 3.01 11.48 -9.96
N ALA A 46 2.58 11.75 -11.20
CA ALA A 46 1.98 10.74 -12.05
C ALA A 46 2.99 9.65 -12.43
N ILE A 47 4.21 10.03 -12.85
CA ILE A 47 5.24 9.06 -13.23
C ILE A 47 6.07 8.55 -12.04
N GLY A 48 5.89 9.14 -10.85
CA GLY A 48 6.59 8.76 -9.63
C GLY A 48 6.00 7.50 -8.99
N GLY A 49 6.67 6.38 -9.16
CA GLY A 49 6.31 5.13 -8.49
C GLY A 49 5.45 4.17 -9.32
N LYS A 50 5.61 2.88 -9.00
CA LYS A 50 4.89 1.78 -9.68
C LYS A 50 3.43 1.72 -9.21
N PRO A 51 2.47 1.34 -10.08
CA PRO A 51 1.08 1.14 -9.71
C PRO A 51 0.94 0.04 -8.64
N ARG A 52 0.26 0.37 -7.53
CA ARG A 52 0.05 -0.53 -6.40
C ARG A 52 -1.18 -0.10 -5.64
N VAL A 53 -1.85 -1.04 -4.97
CA VAL A 53 -2.91 -0.76 -4.02
C VAL A 53 -2.29 -0.71 -2.63
N ALA A 54 -2.23 0.46 -2.03
CA ALA A 54 -1.72 0.62 -0.68
C ALA A 54 -2.69 0.03 0.34
N LEU A 55 -2.15 -0.67 1.35
CA LEU A 55 -2.90 -1.24 2.47
C LEU A 55 -2.55 -0.53 3.78
N ILE A 56 -1.26 -0.40 4.08
CA ILE A 56 -0.77 0.20 5.32
C ILE A 56 0.50 0.98 5.02
N THR A 57 0.63 2.17 5.64
CA THR A 57 1.88 2.93 5.67
C THR A 57 2.32 3.15 7.10
N PHE A 58 3.60 3.02 7.38
CA PHE A 58 4.15 3.27 8.71
C PHE A 58 5.64 3.60 8.66
N THR A 59 6.15 4.20 9.72
CA THR A 59 7.58 4.43 9.95
C THR A 59 8.00 3.61 11.16
N GLN A 60 9.11 2.90 11.06
CA GLN A 60 9.60 2.08 12.15
C GLN A 60 11.13 1.89 12.07
N PHE A 61 11.74 1.54 13.20
CA PHE A 61 13.14 1.14 13.25
C PHE A 61 13.39 -0.17 12.49
N GLU A 62 14.55 -0.25 11.83
CA GLU A 62 14.92 -1.44 11.05
C GLU A 62 14.98 -2.72 11.92
N MET A 63 15.39 -2.59 13.18
CA MET A 63 15.43 -3.70 14.13
C MET A 63 14.06 -4.35 14.41
N MET A 64 12.95 -3.67 14.11
CA MET A 64 11.60 -4.21 14.28
C MET A 64 11.09 -4.99 13.06
N GLU A 65 11.84 -4.92 11.95
CA GLU A 65 11.41 -5.46 10.64
C GLU A 65 11.06 -6.95 10.72
N GLU A 66 11.94 -7.77 11.30
CA GLU A 66 11.74 -9.21 11.40
C GLU A 66 10.47 -9.58 12.21
N ARG A 67 10.24 -8.89 13.32
CA ARG A 67 9.05 -9.13 14.16
C ARG A 67 7.77 -8.77 13.42
N ILE A 68 7.79 -7.68 12.64
CA ILE A 68 6.66 -7.26 11.80
C ILE A 68 6.44 -8.28 10.69
N ILE A 69 7.50 -8.72 10.00
CA ILE A 69 7.45 -9.74 8.95
C ILE A 69 6.80 -11.02 9.48
N ASN A 70 7.26 -11.53 10.62
CA ASN A 70 6.73 -12.76 11.20
C ASN A 70 5.23 -12.64 11.53
N ARG A 71 4.79 -11.49 12.06
CA ARG A 71 3.37 -11.27 12.35
C ARG A 71 2.52 -11.17 11.08
N LEU A 72 2.98 -10.45 10.05
CA LEU A 72 2.28 -10.33 8.77
C LEU A 72 2.23 -11.66 8.01
N LYS A 73 3.29 -12.48 8.11
CA LYS A 73 3.33 -13.83 7.52
C LYS A 73 2.21 -14.72 8.07
N MET A 74 1.99 -14.68 9.38
CA MET A 74 0.90 -15.45 10.01
C MET A 74 -0.48 -15.06 9.46
N VAL A 75 -0.72 -13.76 9.26
CA VAL A 75 -1.98 -13.30 8.65
C VAL A 75 -2.11 -13.79 7.22
N ALA A 76 -1.04 -13.64 6.41
CA ALA A 76 -1.07 -14.06 5.00
C ALA A 76 -1.28 -15.55 4.83
N MET A 77 -0.69 -16.38 5.69
CA MET A 77 -0.87 -17.85 5.64
C MET A 77 -2.33 -18.26 5.80
N GLY A 78 -3.10 -17.55 6.63
CA GLY A 78 -4.53 -17.83 6.83
C GLY A 78 -5.46 -17.15 5.80
N TYR A 79 -4.93 -16.25 4.99
CA TYR A 79 -5.75 -15.52 4.03
C TYR A 79 -5.82 -16.24 2.67
N HIS A 80 -6.94 -16.10 1.97
CA HIS A 80 -7.13 -16.71 0.64
C HIS A 80 -6.95 -15.67 -0.46
N PRO A 81 -6.48 -16.07 -1.66
CA PRO A 81 -6.46 -15.21 -2.83
C PRO A 81 -7.85 -14.69 -3.18
N PHE A 82 -7.96 -13.44 -3.61
CA PHE A 82 -9.23 -12.83 -3.97
C PHE A 82 -9.11 -11.92 -5.20
N LYS A 83 -10.24 -11.75 -5.88
CA LYS A 83 -10.32 -10.90 -7.06
C LYS A 83 -10.40 -9.43 -6.65
N VAL A 84 -9.60 -8.57 -7.30
CA VAL A 84 -9.67 -7.11 -7.20
C VAL A 84 -10.12 -6.55 -8.54
N GLU A 85 -11.19 -5.78 -8.53
CA GLU A 85 -11.77 -5.14 -9.71
C GLU A 85 -11.53 -3.62 -9.67
N LEU A 86 -11.06 -3.10 -10.80
CA LEU A 86 -10.80 -1.70 -11.05
C LEU A 86 -11.86 -1.19 -12.04
N LYS A 87 -12.50 -0.07 -11.72
CA LYS A 87 -13.53 0.51 -12.59
C LYS A 87 -13.51 2.03 -12.51
N ASP A 88 -13.29 2.63 -13.67
CA ASP A 88 -13.34 4.07 -13.89
C ASP A 88 -12.43 4.88 -12.95
N PHE A 89 -12.46 6.18 -13.09
CA PHE A 89 -11.63 7.07 -12.30
C PHE A 89 -12.42 7.69 -11.17
N GLY A 90 -11.71 8.02 -10.09
CA GLY A 90 -12.21 8.76 -8.94
C GLY A 90 -11.25 9.87 -8.56
N SER A 91 -11.68 10.74 -7.66
CA SER A 91 -10.81 11.79 -7.16
C SER A 91 -11.01 12.03 -5.66
N PHE A 92 -9.93 12.43 -4.99
CA PHE A 92 -10.04 13.18 -3.76
C PHE A 92 -9.94 14.66 -4.13
N PRO A 93 -10.98 15.44 -3.84
CA PRO A 93 -11.08 16.82 -4.27
C PRO A 93 -9.81 17.62 -4.02
N SER A 94 -9.48 18.43 -5.02
CA SER A 94 -8.39 19.38 -5.16
C SER A 94 -6.96 18.81 -5.34
N HIS A 95 -6.70 17.52 -5.12
CA HIS A 95 -5.28 17.10 -5.13
C HIS A 95 -4.94 15.70 -5.66
N THR A 96 -5.92 14.80 -5.89
CA THR A 96 -5.61 13.42 -6.26
C THR A 96 -6.61 12.87 -7.26
N ILE A 97 -6.11 12.20 -8.30
CA ILE A 97 -6.90 11.42 -9.26
C ILE A 97 -6.40 9.96 -9.19
N PHE A 98 -7.33 9.01 -9.19
CA PHE A 98 -7.04 7.59 -9.01
C PHE A 98 -8.01 6.72 -9.83
N ILE A 99 -7.71 5.43 -9.97
CA ILE A 99 -8.63 4.42 -10.48
C ILE A 99 -9.36 3.83 -9.29
N ASN A 100 -10.70 3.76 -9.37
CA ASN A 100 -11.54 3.18 -8.33
C ASN A 100 -11.31 1.67 -8.23
N ILE A 101 -11.38 1.17 -7.00
CA ILE A 101 -11.49 -0.25 -6.69
C ILE A 101 -12.93 -0.51 -6.26
N THR A 102 -13.63 -1.38 -6.96
CA THR A 102 -15.02 -1.76 -6.63
C THR A 102 -15.07 -2.87 -5.57
N THR A 103 -14.07 -3.76 -5.55
CA THR A 103 -13.94 -4.86 -4.59
C THR A 103 -13.29 -4.35 -3.28
N LYS A 104 -13.98 -3.49 -2.53
CA LYS A 104 -13.41 -2.87 -1.32
C LYS A 104 -13.42 -3.80 -0.10
N GLU A 105 -14.48 -4.60 0.06
CA GLU A 105 -14.69 -5.39 1.27
C GLU A 105 -13.59 -6.43 1.57
N PRO A 106 -13.13 -7.26 0.60
CA PRO A 106 -12.03 -8.18 0.87
C PRO A 106 -10.74 -7.46 1.26
N ILE A 107 -10.47 -6.28 0.68
CA ILE A 107 -9.29 -5.48 1.01
C ILE A 107 -9.40 -4.91 2.42
N ARG A 108 -10.57 -4.37 2.79
CA ARG A 108 -10.83 -3.85 4.15
C ARG A 108 -10.74 -4.96 5.19
N ALA A 109 -11.26 -6.15 4.89
CA ALA A 109 -11.15 -7.32 5.75
C ALA A 109 -9.68 -7.70 5.97
N LEU A 110 -8.87 -7.77 4.90
CA LEU A 110 -7.43 -8.01 5.00
C LEU A 110 -6.73 -6.95 5.85
N VAL A 111 -7.01 -5.67 5.63
CA VAL A 111 -6.46 -4.56 6.41
C VAL A 111 -6.84 -4.67 7.89
N LYS A 112 -8.07 -5.09 8.19
CA LYS A 112 -8.53 -5.33 9.57
C LYS A 112 -7.75 -6.45 10.27
N GLU A 113 -7.52 -7.57 9.60
CA GLU A 113 -6.72 -8.68 10.12
C GLU A 113 -5.28 -8.25 10.44
N MET A 114 -4.71 -7.35 9.65
CA MET A 114 -3.35 -6.84 9.88
C MET A 114 -3.21 -5.93 11.09
N LYS A 115 -4.31 -5.45 11.69
CA LYS A 115 -4.27 -4.64 12.94
C LYS A 115 -3.63 -5.39 14.11
N VAL A 116 -3.53 -6.71 14.05
CA VAL A 116 -2.77 -7.52 15.04
C VAL A 116 -1.28 -7.14 15.10
N ALA A 117 -0.74 -6.55 14.04
CA ALA A 117 0.64 -6.05 13.98
C ALA A 117 0.76 -4.55 14.34
N GLN A 118 -0.35 -3.86 14.62
CA GLN A 118 -0.37 -2.41 14.81
C GLN A 118 0.62 -1.92 15.88
N ARG A 119 0.72 -2.63 17.00
CA ARG A 119 1.65 -2.26 18.09
C ARG A 119 3.12 -2.35 17.66
N LEU A 120 3.46 -3.32 16.82
CA LEU A 120 4.81 -3.48 16.27
C LEU A 120 5.14 -2.43 15.21
N MET A 121 4.13 -1.92 14.51
CA MET A 121 4.27 -0.89 13.46
C MET A 121 4.31 0.53 14.02
N LYS A 122 3.84 0.73 15.27
CA LYS A 122 3.84 2.03 15.93
C LYS A 122 5.25 2.35 16.44
N LEU A 123 5.84 3.43 15.94
CA LEU A 123 7.14 3.91 16.42
C LEU A 123 6.98 4.68 17.75
N ASN A 124 6.05 5.64 17.76
CA ASN A 124 5.66 6.45 18.92
C ASN A 124 4.25 7.03 18.69
N ASP A 125 3.81 7.99 19.49
CA ASP A 125 2.46 8.55 19.36
C ASP A 125 2.29 9.47 18.14
N ASP A 126 3.35 10.05 17.62
CA ASP A 126 3.33 10.88 16.42
C ASP A 126 3.42 10.04 15.13
N PHE A 127 4.08 8.89 15.20
CA PHE A 127 4.28 7.97 14.08
C PHE A 127 3.47 6.69 14.25
N LYS A 128 2.14 6.83 14.17
CA LYS A 128 1.21 5.69 14.15
C LYS A 128 1.10 5.11 12.74
N PRO A 129 0.89 3.79 12.60
CA PRO A 129 0.59 3.19 11.31
C PRO A 129 -0.75 3.74 10.78
N HIS A 130 -0.77 4.06 9.49
CA HIS A 130 -1.97 4.46 8.78
C HIS A 130 -2.50 3.29 7.97
N PHE A 131 -3.66 2.79 8.36
CA PHE A 131 -4.40 1.73 7.68
C PHE A 131 -5.32 2.38 6.65
N ILE A 132 -5.27 1.92 5.40
CA ILE A 132 -6.02 2.52 4.29
C ILE A 132 -7.46 1.99 4.31
N ASP A 133 -8.41 2.85 4.60
CA ASP A 133 -9.84 2.51 4.64
C ASP A 133 -10.51 2.59 3.26
N GLU A 134 -10.01 3.50 2.38
CA GLU A 134 -10.48 3.66 1.02
C GLU A 134 -9.41 3.21 0.02
N PRO A 135 -9.38 1.89 -0.32
CA PRO A 135 -8.41 1.35 -1.26
C PRO A 135 -8.65 1.93 -2.66
N HIS A 136 -7.58 2.41 -3.27
CA HIS A 136 -7.59 2.98 -4.60
C HIS A 136 -6.21 2.82 -5.27
N LEU A 137 -6.15 3.02 -6.58
CA LEU A 137 -4.91 2.98 -7.31
C LEU A 137 -4.58 4.37 -7.87
N THR A 138 -3.65 5.06 -7.24
CA THR A 138 -3.30 6.44 -7.55
C THR A 138 -2.73 6.61 -8.96
N ILE A 139 -3.30 7.52 -9.73
CA ILE A 139 -2.74 8.02 -11.00
C ILE A 139 -1.80 9.19 -10.72
N ALA A 140 -2.31 10.24 -10.09
CA ALA A 140 -1.53 11.41 -9.70
C ALA A 140 -2.02 11.97 -8.37
N ARG A 141 -1.12 12.51 -7.57
CA ARG A 141 -1.42 13.10 -6.25
C ARG A 141 -0.64 14.41 -6.06
N LYS A 142 -1.00 15.18 -5.04
CA LYS A 142 -0.39 16.50 -4.79
C LYS A 142 -0.42 17.37 -6.05
N LEU A 143 -1.55 17.31 -6.74
CA LEU A 143 -1.79 18.09 -7.94
C LEU A 143 -1.93 19.57 -7.57
N LEU A 144 -1.43 20.44 -8.42
CA LEU A 144 -1.76 21.86 -8.37
C LEU A 144 -3.26 22.06 -8.72
N PRO A 145 -3.91 23.14 -8.27
CA PRO A 145 -5.34 23.35 -8.53
C PRO A 145 -5.71 23.21 -10.01
N TRP A 146 -4.98 23.86 -10.90
CA TRP A 146 -5.25 23.80 -12.35
C TRP A 146 -5.03 22.37 -12.93
N GLN A 147 -4.04 21.61 -12.43
CA GLN A 147 -3.80 20.22 -12.85
C GLN A 147 -4.96 19.32 -12.44
N TYR A 148 -5.47 19.54 -11.22
CA TYR A 148 -6.61 18.79 -10.73
C TYR A 148 -7.88 19.11 -11.52
N GLU A 149 -8.24 20.39 -11.67
CA GLU A 149 -9.47 20.83 -12.33
C GLU A 149 -9.53 20.35 -13.78
N GLN A 150 -8.47 20.60 -14.54
CA GLN A 150 -8.39 20.17 -15.94
C GLN A 150 -8.35 18.64 -16.06
N GLY A 151 -7.50 17.99 -15.27
CA GLY A 151 -7.37 16.55 -15.27
C GLY A 151 -8.66 15.85 -14.86
N TRP A 152 -9.35 16.32 -13.83
CA TRP A 152 -10.62 15.74 -13.40
C TRP A 152 -11.75 15.95 -14.39
N LYS A 153 -11.82 17.12 -15.03
CA LYS A 153 -12.80 17.40 -16.09
C LYS A 153 -12.73 16.39 -17.23
N GLU A 154 -11.53 15.92 -17.55
CA GLU A 154 -11.31 14.90 -18.59
C GLU A 154 -11.48 13.49 -18.03
N TYR A 155 -10.76 13.15 -16.95
CA TYR A 155 -10.73 11.77 -16.43
C TYR A 155 -12.03 11.31 -15.83
N SER A 156 -12.90 12.21 -15.34
CA SER A 156 -14.26 11.86 -14.88
C SER A 156 -15.15 11.28 -15.97
N LYS A 157 -14.80 11.49 -17.25
CA LYS A 157 -15.53 11.00 -18.42
C LYS A 157 -14.87 9.80 -19.08
N LYS A 158 -13.63 9.48 -18.71
CA LYS A 158 -12.90 8.33 -19.24
C LYS A 158 -13.34 7.04 -18.55
N HIS A 159 -13.32 5.96 -19.32
CA HIS A 159 -13.62 4.63 -18.81
C HIS A 159 -12.34 3.81 -18.64
N PHE A 160 -12.26 3.11 -17.54
CA PHE A 160 -11.22 2.14 -17.25
C PHE A 160 -11.85 0.89 -16.61
N SER A 161 -11.50 -0.27 -17.10
CA SER A 161 -11.93 -1.54 -16.52
C SER A 161 -10.77 -2.53 -16.54
N ALA A 162 -10.50 -3.14 -15.40
CA ALA A 162 -9.49 -4.19 -15.26
C ALA A 162 -9.76 -5.02 -14.00
N ARG A 163 -9.09 -6.17 -13.91
CA ARG A 163 -9.13 -7.04 -12.74
C ARG A 163 -7.81 -7.77 -12.56
N PHE A 164 -7.50 -8.14 -11.34
CA PHE A 164 -6.39 -9.03 -11.02
C PHE A 164 -6.72 -9.88 -9.79
N ILE A 165 -6.00 -10.99 -9.63
CA ILE A 165 -6.05 -11.78 -8.41
C ILE A 165 -4.97 -11.26 -7.46
N ALA A 166 -5.38 -10.84 -6.27
CA ALA A 166 -4.48 -10.59 -5.17
C ALA A 166 -4.16 -11.93 -4.51
N ASP A 167 -3.02 -12.51 -4.87
CA ASP A 167 -2.51 -13.78 -4.35
C ASP A 167 -1.46 -13.58 -3.25
N SER A 168 -1.03 -12.37 -3.08
CA SER A 168 0.05 -11.99 -2.17
C SER A 168 0.02 -10.50 -1.86
N MET A 169 0.72 -10.14 -0.80
CA MET A 169 1.04 -8.75 -0.47
C MET A 169 2.56 -8.56 -0.39
N LEU A 170 3.03 -7.33 -0.63
CA LEU A 170 4.44 -6.97 -0.57
C LEU A 170 4.68 -5.95 0.53
N LEU A 171 5.66 -6.21 1.40
CA LEU A 171 6.23 -5.22 2.28
C LEU A 171 7.39 -4.53 1.56
N LEU A 172 7.32 -3.23 1.50
CA LEU A 172 8.30 -2.38 0.86
C LEU A 172 8.90 -1.45 1.90
N LYS A 173 10.19 -1.12 1.76
CA LYS A 173 10.84 -0.10 2.57
C LYS A 173 11.58 0.92 1.74
N ARG A 174 11.71 2.13 2.27
CA ARG A 174 12.65 3.15 1.80
C ARG A 174 13.24 3.89 2.99
N ARG A 175 14.49 4.25 2.87
CA ARG A 175 15.13 5.18 3.82
C ARG A 175 14.63 6.59 3.59
N GLU A 176 14.64 7.38 4.63
CA GLU A 176 14.40 8.81 4.51
C GLU A 176 15.37 9.44 3.49
N GLY A 177 14.87 10.35 2.67
CA GLY A 177 15.64 10.94 1.56
C GLY A 177 15.65 10.11 0.27
N ASN A 178 15.38 8.81 0.31
CA ASN A 178 15.30 7.97 -0.89
C ASN A 178 13.92 8.07 -1.55
N ARG A 179 13.91 8.12 -2.89
CA ARG A 179 12.65 8.14 -3.66
C ARG A 179 12.11 6.74 -3.96
N ALA A 180 12.98 5.75 -4.08
CA ALA A 180 12.61 4.40 -4.49
C ALA A 180 12.35 3.49 -3.28
N TYR A 181 11.25 2.73 -3.35
CA TYR A 181 10.99 1.61 -2.44
C TYR A 181 11.69 0.35 -2.90
N GLN A 182 12.26 -0.39 -1.95
CA GLN A 182 12.82 -1.73 -2.13
C GLN A 182 11.85 -2.76 -1.56
N ILE A 183 11.76 -3.94 -2.18
CA ILE A 183 10.97 -5.05 -1.65
C ILE A 183 11.75 -5.66 -0.48
N VAL A 184 11.07 -5.77 0.66
CA VAL A 184 11.57 -6.45 1.86
C VAL A 184 11.12 -7.89 1.85
N GLN A 185 9.81 -8.12 1.69
CA GLN A 185 9.20 -9.44 1.78
C GLN A 185 7.95 -9.52 0.92
N ARG A 186 7.74 -10.70 0.30
CA ARG A 186 6.46 -11.12 -0.28
C ARG A 186 5.79 -12.10 0.67
N PHE A 187 4.49 -11.92 0.89
CA PHE A 187 3.65 -12.79 1.69
C PHE A 187 2.57 -13.39 0.79
N GLU A 188 2.62 -14.68 0.56
CA GLU A 188 1.63 -15.38 -0.25
C GLU A 188 0.41 -15.75 0.59
N PHE A 189 -0.77 -15.65 -0.02
CA PHE A 189 -2.03 -16.06 0.59
C PHE A 189 -2.21 -17.57 0.39
N MET A 190 -2.13 -18.33 1.47
CA MET A 190 -2.05 -19.79 1.40
C MET A 190 -3.35 -20.50 1.76
N ASN A 191 -4.35 -19.76 2.28
CA ASN A 191 -5.62 -20.32 2.74
C ASN A 191 -5.45 -21.50 3.73
N LEU A 192 -4.41 -21.44 4.57
CA LEU A 192 -4.19 -22.47 5.59
C LEU A 192 -5.11 -22.23 6.79
N PRO A 193 -5.66 -23.29 7.40
CA PRO A 193 -6.44 -23.13 8.63
C PRO A 193 -5.53 -22.55 9.71
N VAL A 194 -5.97 -21.47 10.34
CA VAL A 194 -5.31 -20.91 11.53
C VAL A 194 -5.63 -21.84 12.69
N ILE A 195 -4.74 -22.77 12.98
CA ILE A 195 -4.83 -23.61 14.18
C ILE A 195 -4.46 -22.72 15.35
N THR A 196 -5.44 -22.09 15.97
CA THR A 196 -5.30 -21.62 17.35
C THR A 196 -5.20 -22.87 18.23
N LYS A 197 -3.97 -23.28 18.60
CA LYS A 197 -3.81 -24.17 19.74
C LYS A 197 -4.29 -23.39 20.96
N GLN A 198 -5.57 -23.55 21.26
CA GLN A 198 -6.07 -23.32 22.59
C GLN A 198 -5.37 -24.37 23.45
N GLY A 199 -4.46 -23.95 24.31
CA GLY A 199 -3.80 -24.86 25.21
C GLY A 199 -4.86 -25.59 26.02
N GLU A 200 -4.96 -26.87 25.85
CA GLU A 200 -5.52 -27.74 26.89
C GLU A 200 -4.58 -27.62 28.09
N LEU A 201 -4.87 -26.65 28.95
CA LEU A 201 -4.43 -26.67 30.34
C LEU A 201 -5.58 -27.28 31.11
N PHE A 202 -5.22 -28.35 31.84
CA PHE A 202 -5.99 -29.12 32.82
C PHE A 202 -6.67 -30.41 32.31
N MET A 203 -5.92 -31.47 32.41
CA MET A 203 -6.31 -32.61 33.28
C MET A 203 -5.17 -32.94 34.19
#